data_3f5025a9bcf378cb5bb8469d153fc112
#
_entry.id   3f5025a9bcf378cb5bb8469d153fc112
#
_cell.length_a   1.000
_cell.length_b   1.000
_cell.length_c   1.000
_cell.angle_alpha   90.00
_cell.angle_beta   90.00
_cell.angle_gamma   90.00
#
_symmetry.space_group_name_H-M   'P 1'
#
loop_
_entity.id
_entity.type
_entity.pdbx_description
1 polymer ?
#
loop_
_entity_poly.entity_id
_entity_poly.type
_entity_poly.pdbx_seq_one_letter_code
_entity_poly.pdbx_strand_id
1 'polypeptide(L)'
;MISITSKSRYAVVAMAELARSGERPVPIKELAERREIPEQFLEQLFSTLRRGGLLASHRGMKGGYTLSRQPEEITVLEVVQALDGKVGQEADEAGGIWAEGVTALRKVFAQTTIAEVARREAEAAGSGMYFI
;
A
#
# COMPACT_ATOMS: atom_id res chain seq x y z
N MET A 1 -1.78 -11.83 -17.20
CA MET A 1 -3.23 -11.55 -17.06
C MET A 1 -3.55 -10.77 -15.79
N ILE A 2 -2.95 -11.11 -14.68
CA ILE A 2 -3.04 -10.36 -13.43
C ILE A 2 -1.63 -10.06 -12.96
N SER A 3 -1.21 -8.79 -13.08
CA SER A 3 0.17 -8.37 -12.81
C SER A 3 0.25 -7.58 -11.52
N ILE A 4 0.19 -8.29 -10.40
CA ILE A 4 0.39 -7.69 -9.08
C ILE A 4 1.74 -8.16 -8.57
N THR A 5 2.68 -7.22 -8.41
CA THR A 5 4.04 -7.55 -8.02
C THR A 5 4.26 -7.36 -6.52
N SER A 6 5.40 -7.81 -6.05
CA SER A 6 5.81 -7.59 -4.65
C SER A 6 5.95 -6.10 -4.31
N LYS A 7 6.14 -5.23 -5.32
CA LYS A 7 6.15 -3.77 -5.11
C LYS A 7 4.89 -3.31 -4.39
N SER A 8 3.72 -3.74 -4.88
CA SER A 8 2.45 -3.36 -4.26
C SER A 8 2.33 -3.85 -2.83
N ARG A 9 2.79 -5.08 -2.57
CA ARG A 9 2.75 -5.64 -1.22
C ARG A 9 3.62 -4.82 -0.26
N TYR A 10 4.85 -4.50 -0.65
CA TYR A 10 5.75 -3.69 0.18
C TYR A 10 5.21 -2.28 0.38
N ALA A 11 4.62 -1.70 -0.66
CA ALA A 11 4.04 -0.36 -0.57
C ALA A 11 2.87 -0.32 0.42
N VAL A 12 1.99 -1.30 0.36
CA VAL A 12 0.86 -1.38 1.30
C VAL A 12 1.35 -1.53 2.73
N VAL A 13 2.36 -2.38 2.97
CA VAL A 13 2.96 -2.56 4.28
C VAL A 13 3.53 -1.24 4.82
N ALA A 14 4.28 -0.53 3.98
CA ALA A 14 4.89 0.75 4.39
C ALA A 14 3.82 1.83 4.63
N MET A 15 2.78 1.88 3.80
CA MET A 15 1.69 2.83 3.98
C MET A 15 0.88 2.53 5.24
N ALA A 16 0.70 1.25 5.58
CA ALA A 16 0.06 0.87 6.84
C ALA A 16 0.88 1.34 8.04
N GLU A 17 2.21 1.28 7.93
CA GLU A 17 3.09 1.81 8.97
C GLU A 17 2.94 3.32 9.13
N LEU A 18 2.82 4.06 8.02
CA LEU A 18 2.54 5.49 8.05
C LEU A 18 1.21 5.77 8.74
N ALA A 19 0.19 4.98 8.44
CA ALA A 19 -1.12 5.14 9.07
C ALA A 19 -1.04 4.95 10.59
N ARG A 20 -0.23 4.01 11.05
CA ARG A 20 -0.04 3.74 12.48
C ARG A 20 0.79 4.81 13.17
N SER A 21 1.54 5.59 12.43
CA SER A 21 2.36 6.69 12.95
C SER A 21 1.58 8.00 13.10
N GLY A 22 0.31 8.01 12.72
CA GLY A 22 -0.54 9.20 12.78
C GLY A 22 -0.13 10.22 11.73
N GLU A 23 -0.19 11.50 12.08
CA GLU A 23 0.13 12.58 11.16
C GLU A 23 1.60 12.98 11.16
N ARG A 24 2.42 12.30 11.96
CA ARG A 24 3.84 12.59 12.05
C ARG A 24 4.56 12.14 10.78
N PRO A 25 5.33 13.02 10.13
CA PRO A 25 6.16 12.58 9.00
C PRO A 25 7.18 11.54 9.47
N VAL A 26 7.37 10.49 8.68
CA VAL A 26 8.30 9.42 9.00
C VAL A 26 9.38 9.38 7.93
N PRO A 27 10.66 9.52 8.30
CA PRO A 27 11.75 9.40 7.33
C PRO A 27 11.76 8.02 6.70
N ILE A 28 12.13 7.97 5.44
CA ILE A 28 12.13 6.70 4.70
C ILE A 28 13.08 5.68 5.33
N LYS A 29 14.20 6.16 5.86
CA LYS A 29 15.17 5.30 6.54
C LYS A 29 14.54 4.59 7.74
N GLU A 30 13.73 5.32 8.50
CA GLU A 30 13.04 4.77 9.67
C GLU A 30 12.02 3.71 9.25
N LEU A 31 11.26 3.97 8.19
CA LEU A 31 10.30 3.00 7.65
C LEU A 31 10.99 1.75 7.15
N ALA A 32 12.07 1.92 6.41
CA ALA A 32 12.84 0.83 5.85
C ALA A 32 13.38 -0.08 6.97
N GLU A 33 13.89 0.51 8.04
CA GLU A 33 14.39 -0.24 9.19
C GLU A 33 13.28 -0.98 9.92
N ARG A 34 12.15 -0.31 10.16
CA ARG A 34 11.01 -0.91 10.88
C ARG A 34 10.44 -2.12 10.17
N ARG A 35 10.39 -2.07 8.85
CA ARG A 35 9.72 -3.12 8.05
C ARG A 35 10.69 -4.00 7.29
N GLU A 36 12.00 -3.80 7.53
CA GLU A 36 13.05 -4.60 6.88
C GLU A 36 12.93 -4.59 5.36
N ILE A 37 12.71 -3.39 4.81
CA ILE A 37 12.64 -3.15 3.36
C ILE A 37 13.89 -2.39 2.94
N PRO A 38 14.56 -2.77 1.84
CA PRO A 38 15.73 -2.01 1.36
C PRO A 38 15.35 -0.54 1.12
N GLU A 39 16.15 0.37 1.65
CA GLU A 39 15.84 1.79 1.61
C GLU A 39 15.69 2.34 0.20
N GLN A 40 16.61 2.00 -0.71
CA GLN A 40 16.55 2.47 -2.09
C GLN A 40 15.32 1.97 -2.83
N PHE A 41 14.93 0.74 -2.57
CA PHE A 41 13.71 0.17 -3.14
C PHE A 41 12.49 0.93 -2.65
N LEU A 42 12.43 1.20 -1.35
CA LEU A 42 11.32 1.94 -0.76
C LEU A 42 11.26 3.38 -1.28
N GLU A 43 12.41 4.02 -1.49
CA GLU A 43 12.48 5.35 -2.09
C GLU A 43 11.83 5.40 -3.47
N GLN A 44 12.09 4.40 -4.29
CA GLN A 44 11.50 4.31 -5.63
C GLN A 44 9.99 4.14 -5.56
N LEU A 45 9.51 3.27 -4.68
CA LEU A 45 8.08 3.05 -4.49
C LEU A 45 7.40 4.35 -4.03
N PHE A 46 7.99 5.02 -3.05
CA PHE A 46 7.43 6.24 -2.47
C PHE A 46 7.44 7.40 -3.45
N SER A 47 8.46 7.50 -4.29
CA SER A 47 8.50 8.50 -5.35
C SER A 47 7.31 8.33 -6.30
N THR A 48 7.04 7.11 -6.71
CA THR A 48 5.90 6.80 -7.60
C THR A 48 4.57 7.09 -6.91
N LEU A 49 4.41 6.69 -5.65
CA LEU A 49 3.19 6.92 -4.89
C LEU A 49 2.95 8.42 -4.63
N ARG A 50 4.01 9.18 -4.40
CA ARG A 50 3.91 10.63 -4.23
C ARG A 50 3.43 11.29 -5.53
N ARG A 51 4.01 10.90 -6.67
CA ARG A 51 3.55 11.42 -7.98
C ARG A 51 2.10 11.05 -8.26
N GLY A 52 1.67 9.90 -7.77
CA GLY A 52 0.29 9.45 -7.90
C GLY A 52 -0.68 10.08 -6.92
N GLY A 53 -0.20 10.97 -6.03
CA GLY A 53 -1.06 11.69 -5.10
C GLY A 53 -1.45 10.91 -3.86
N LEU A 54 -0.79 9.79 -3.58
CA LEU A 54 -1.11 8.96 -2.40
C LEU A 54 -0.22 9.28 -1.20
N LEU A 55 0.94 9.88 -1.42
CA LEU A 55 1.87 10.27 -0.37
C LEU A 55 2.25 11.74 -0.52
N ALA A 56 2.60 12.35 0.60
CA ALA A 56 3.16 13.69 0.65
C ALA A 56 4.54 13.63 1.32
N SER A 57 5.48 14.45 0.84
CA SER A 57 6.80 14.54 1.43
C SER A 57 6.97 15.85 2.15
N HIS A 58 7.74 15.82 3.24
CA HIS A 58 8.00 16.99 4.09
C HIS A 58 9.51 17.14 4.26
N ARG A 59 10.00 18.36 4.11
CA ARG A 59 11.42 18.68 4.23
C ARG A 59 11.79 19.05 5.66
N GLY A 60 13.08 19.03 5.95
CA GLY A 60 13.64 19.50 7.21
C GLY A 60 14.02 18.38 8.15
N MET A 61 14.45 18.73 9.35
CA MET A 61 14.96 17.78 10.35
C MET A 61 13.87 16.81 10.84
N LYS A 62 12.62 17.28 10.84
CA LYS A 62 11.47 16.45 11.22
C LYS A 62 10.67 16.05 9.99
N GLY A 63 11.33 16.01 8.84
CA GLY A 63 10.71 15.65 7.59
C GLY A 63 10.53 14.16 7.42
N GLY A 64 10.01 13.79 6.26
CA GLY A 64 9.72 12.42 5.91
C GLY A 64 8.46 12.35 5.08
N TYR A 65 7.75 11.24 5.17
CA TYR A 65 6.54 11.02 4.39
C TYR A 65 5.32 10.89 5.27
N THR A 66 4.18 11.34 4.74
CA THR A 66 2.86 11.11 5.33
C THR A 66 1.93 10.60 4.23
N LEU A 67 0.81 10.03 4.64
CA LEU A 67 -0.28 9.77 3.69
C LEU A 67 -0.86 11.11 3.26
N SER A 68 -1.22 11.24 1.98
CA SER A 68 -1.79 12.49 1.44
C SER A 68 -3.25 12.68 1.81
N ARG A 69 -3.93 11.59 2.17
CA ARG A 69 -5.33 11.57 2.59
C ARG A 69 -5.46 10.70 3.82
N GLN A 70 -6.64 10.70 4.44
CA GLN A 70 -6.89 9.82 5.58
C GLN A 70 -6.74 8.35 5.16
N PRO A 71 -6.18 7.50 6.02
CA PRO A 71 -5.98 6.10 5.65
C PRO A 71 -7.28 5.36 5.31
N GLU A 72 -8.42 5.85 5.82
CA GLU A 72 -9.73 5.31 5.49
C GLU A 72 -10.16 5.62 4.05
N GLU A 73 -9.49 6.59 3.42
CA GLU A 73 -9.83 7.06 2.07
C GLU A 73 -8.90 6.52 0.98
N ILE A 74 -7.86 5.79 1.36
CA ILE A 74 -6.90 5.21 0.42
C ILE A 74 -7.14 3.71 0.36
N THR A 75 -7.46 3.21 -0.84
CA THR A 75 -7.73 1.77 -1.02
C THR A 75 -6.49 1.03 -1.47
N VAL A 76 -6.45 -0.26 -1.18
CA VAL A 76 -5.40 -1.15 -1.67
C VAL A 76 -5.37 -1.13 -3.21
N LEU A 77 -6.54 -1.07 -3.85
CA LEU A 77 -6.62 -1.01 -5.31
C LEU A 77 -5.90 0.22 -5.87
N GLU A 78 -6.07 1.40 -5.25
CA GLU A 78 -5.38 2.61 -5.69
C GLU A 78 -3.86 2.45 -5.64
N VAL A 79 -3.35 1.83 -4.58
CA VAL A 79 -1.92 1.59 -4.42
C VAL A 79 -1.40 0.64 -5.49
N VAL A 80 -2.10 -0.46 -5.70
CA VAL A 80 -1.72 -1.46 -6.71
C VAL A 80 -1.71 -0.83 -8.10
N GLN A 81 -2.74 -0.08 -8.45
CA GLN A 81 -2.82 0.55 -9.77
C GLN A 81 -1.78 1.66 -9.97
N ALA A 82 -1.38 2.35 -8.91
CA ALA A 82 -0.33 3.36 -8.99
C ALA A 82 1.03 2.74 -9.33
N LEU A 83 1.29 1.53 -8.85
CA LEU A 83 2.58 0.86 -9.02
C LEU A 83 2.60 -0.14 -10.17
N ASP A 84 1.55 -0.93 -10.30
CA ASP A 84 1.50 -2.03 -11.25
C ASP A 84 0.57 -1.78 -12.44
N GLY A 85 -0.12 -0.64 -12.46
CA GLY A 85 -1.05 -0.29 -13.53
C GLY A 85 -2.41 -0.95 -13.36
N LYS A 86 -3.22 -0.92 -14.41
CA LYS A 86 -4.58 -1.46 -14.37
C LYS A 86 -4.56 -2.95 -14.10
N VAL A 87 -5.32 -3.36 -13.08
CA VAL A 87 -5.39 -4.76 -12.69
C VAL A 87 -6.37 -5.51 -13.58
N GLY A 88 -5.86 -6.49 -14.32
CA GLY A 88 -6.71 -7.46 -15.01
C GLY A 88 -7.31 -7.02 -16.32
N GLN A 89 -6.72 -6.06 -17.02
CA GLN A 89 -7.22 -5.61 -18.31
C GLN A 89 -7.34 -6.77 -19.32
N GLU A 90 -6.31 -7.62 -19.40
CA GLU A 90 -6.33 -8.79 -20.28
C GLU A 90 -7.42 -9.79 -19.89
N ALA A 91 -7.66 -9.94 -18.59
CA ALA A 91 -8.72 -10.82 -18.10
C ALA A 91 -10.11 -10.31 -18.49
N ASP A 92 -10.30 -8.98 -18.43
CA ASP A 92 -11.56 -8.37 -18.89
C ASP A 92 -11.78 -8.62 -20.39
N GLU A 93 -10.73 -8.48 -21.18
CA GLU A 93 -10.78 -8.71 -22.62
C GLU A 93 -11.06 -10.18 -22.95
N ALA A 94 -10.51 -11.10 -22.17
CA ALA A 94 -10.76 -12.53 -22.34
C ALA A 94 -12.18 -12.94 -21.99
N GLY A 95 -12.82 -12.19 -21.09
CA GLY A 95 -14.23 -12.43 -20.71
C GLY A 95 -14.42 -13.68 -19.86
N GLY A 96 -15.68 -14.07 -19.68
CA GLY A 96 -16.05 -15.29 -18.97
C GLY A 96 -15.49 -15.38 -17.56
N ILE A 97 -14.98 -16.56 -17.19
CA ILE A 97 -14.46 -16.82 -15.85
C ILE A 97 -13.28 -15.90 -15.52
N TRP A 98 -12.50 -15.51 -16.52
CA TRP A 98 -11.33 -14.64 -16.30
C TRP A 98 -11.76 -13.23 -15.89
N ALA A 99 -12.75 -12.67 -16.58
CA ALA A 99 -13.32 -11.36 -16.21
C ALA A 99 -14.03 -11.43 -14.86
N GLU A 100 -14.73 -12.51 -14.59
CA GLU A 100 -15.40 -12.73 -13.31
C GLU A 100 -14.39 -12.78 -12.17
N GLY A 101 -13.31 -13.53 -12.35
CA GLY A 101 -12.26 -13.66 -11.33
C GLY A 101 -11.58 -12.34 -11.02
N VAL A 102 -11.20 -11.56 -12.04
CA VAL A 102 -10.53 -10.29 -11.81
C VAL A 102 -11.48 -9.24 -11.24
N THR A 103 -12.76 -9.31 -11.58
CA THR A 103 -13.77 -8.42 -11.00
C THR A 103 -13.88 -8.65 -9.50
N ALA A 104 -13.87 -9.90 -9.06
CA ALA A 104 -13.90 -10.25 -7.64
C ALA A 104 -12.64 -9.74 -6.93
N LEU A 105 -11.48 -9.91 -7.54
CA LEU A 105 -10.22 -9.43 -6.98
C LEU A 105 -10.21 -7.91 -6.82
N ARG A 106 -10.60 -7.18 -7.88
CA ARG A 106 -10.67 -5.72 -7.83
C ARG A 106 -11.66 -5.24 -6.75
N LYS A 107 -12.76 -5.94 -6.58
CA LYS A 107 -13.75 -5.59 -5.55
C LYS A 107 -13.15 -5.69 -4.16
N VAL A 108 -12.45 -6.76 -3.86
CA VAL A 108 -11.78 -6.92 -2.55
C VAL A 108 -10.79 -5.80 -2.31
N PHE A 109 -9.96 -5.49 -3.30
CA PHE A 109 -8.94 -4.44 -3.17
C PHE A 109 -9.55 -3.04 -3.09
N ALA A 110 -10.67 -2.80 -3.78
CA ALA A 110 -11.36 -1.51 -3.73
C ALA A 110 -12.10 -1.29 -2.41
N GLN A 111 -12.46 -2.35 -1.72
CA GLN A 111 -13.18 -2.29 -0.45
C GLN A 111 -12.23 -2.31 0.76
N THR A 112 -10.95 -2.60 0.55
CA THR A 112 -9.96 -2.68 1.62
C THR A 112 -9.12 -1.41 1.62
N THR A 113 -9.16 -0.67 2.73
CA THR A 113 -8.42 0.58 2.89
C THR A 113 -7.09 0.34 3.60
N ILE A 114 -6.20 1.32 3.52
CA ILE A 114 -4.94 1.29 4.27
C ILE A 114 -5.24 1.24 5.77
N ALA A 115 -6.29 1.95 6.23
CA ALA A 115 -6.72 1.89 7.63
C ALA A 115 -7.09 0.47 8.04
N GLU A 116 -7.80 -0.25 7.18
CA GLU A 116 -8.18 -1.65 7.44
C GLU A 116 -6.96 -2.57 7.52
N VAL A 117 -5.99 -2.39 6.64
CA VAL A 117 -4.74 -3.17 6.68
C VAL A 117 -4.01 -2.91 8.00
N ALA A 118 -3.88 -1.62 8.39
CA ALA A 118 -3.23 -1.25 9.64
C ALA A 118 -3.97 -1.84 10.85
N ARG A 119 -5.29 -1.82 10.82
CA ARG A 119 -6.12 -2.41 11.87
C ARG A 119 -5.88 -3.91 12.00
N ARG A 120 -5.85 -4.61 10.89
CA ARG A 120 -5.60 -6.07 10.87
C ARG A 120 -4.22 -6.40 11.44
N GLU A 121 -3.21 -5.60 11.09
CA GLU A 121 -1.86 -5.78 11.63
C GLU A 121 -1.83 -5.56 13.14
N ALA A 122 -2.45 -4.50 13.63
CA ALA A 122 -2.51 -4.19 15.06
C ALA A 122 -3.23 -5.29 15.83
N GLU A 123 -4.32 -5.81 15.28
CA GLU A 123 -5.12 -6.88 15.87
C GLU A 123 -4.33 -8.17 15.94
N ALA A 124 -3.63 -8.52 14.86
CA ALA A 124 -2.77 -9.71 14.84
C ALA A 124 -1.64 -9.61 15.85
N ALA A 125 -1.02 -8.42 15.99
CA ALA A 125 0.02 -8.16 16.97
C ALA A 125 -0.51 -8.32 18.41
N GLY A 126 -1.70 -7.77 18.66
CA GLY A 126 -2.33 -7.85 19.98
C GLY A 126 -2.78 -9.24 20.36
N SER A 127 -3.21 -10.05 19.38
CA SER A 127 -3.68 -11.41 19.64
C SER A 127 -2.56 -12.45 19.65
N GLY A 128 -1.39 -12.10 19.13
CA GLY A 128 -0.27 -13.03 19.04
C GLY A 128 -0.42 -14.09 17.96
N MET A 129 -1.40 -13.98 17.09
CA MET A 129 -1.69 -14.99 16.06
C MET A 129 -0.54 -15.21 15.09
N TYR A 130 0.22 -14.20 14.83
CA TYR A 130 1.35 -14.28 13.89
C TYR A 130 2.58 -15.00 14.43
N PHE A 131 2.56 -15.41 15.69
CA PHE A 131 3.65 -16.15 16.29
C PHE A 131 3.64 -17.64 15.93
N ILE A 132 2.62 -18.08 15.32
CA ILE A 132 2.43 -19.51 15.02
C ILE A 132 3.18 -19.94 13.76
#